data_ff732c9ad9468dccec16a88f3861202b
#
_entry.id   ff732c9ad9468dccec16a88f3861202b
#
_cell.length_a   1.000
_cell.length_b   1.000
_cell.length_c   1.000
_cell.angle_alpha   90.00
_cell.angle_beta   90.00
_cell.angle_gamma   90.00
#
_symmetry.space_group_name_H-M   'P 1'
#
loop_
_entity.id
_entity.type
_entity.pdbx_description
1 polymer ?
#
loop_
_entity_poly.entity_id
_entity_poly.type
_entity_poly.pdbx_seq_one_letter_code
_entity_poly.pdbx_strand_id
1 'polypeptide(L)'
;MSITKQELRREALQRLKAAALADPAQLRSATLRRKLAAVLGGDSRCVAIYAPLPHEINLLPLLREYPQHRYVFPLCLPGRQLQFRHVLSPERDLIPGAMNIPEPAAHTTIVPPEEIDILIVPGVAFTRNGARLGYGGGYYDRFIPRCTRARVLALAFEEQLVAEIPAEPHDLYIPELITPLT
;
A
#
# COMPACT_ATOMS: atom_id res chain seq x y z
N MET A 1 -0.29 -25.87 -17.42
CA MET A 1 -0.12 -24.52 -17.99
C MET A 1 0.16 -23.56 -16.83
N SER A 2 1.21 -22.78 -16.88
CA SER A 2 1.47 -21.79 -15.83
C SER A 2 0.52 -20.61 -16.00
N ILE A 3 -0.09 -20.18 -14.93
CA ILE A 3 -0.96 -19.00 -14.90
C ILE A 3 -0.13 -17.75 -15.23
N THR A 4 -0.68 -16.83 -16.03
CA THR A 4 -0.05 -15.56 -16.33
C THR A 4 -0.29 -14.55 -15.20
N LYS A 5 0.58 -13.51 -15.08
CA LYS A 5 0.35 -12.40 -14.15
C LYS A 5 -1.00 -11.71 -14.35
N GLN A 6 -1.49 -11.64 -15.58
CA GLN A 6 -2.78 -11.02 -15.89
C GLN A 6 -3.95 -11.84 -15.37
N GLU A 7 -3.92 -13.16 -15.56
CA GLU A 7 -4.94 -14.07 -15.06
C GLU A 7 -4.95 -14.09 -13.53
N LEU A 8 -3.76 -14.23 -12.90
CA LEU A 8 -3.62 -14.21 -11.46
C LEU A 8 -4.15 -12.90 -10.85
N ARG A 9 -3.87 -11.75 -11.49
CA ARG A 9 -4.38 -10.44 -11.04
C ARG A 9 -5.90 -10.39 -11.09
N ARG A 10 -6.52 -10.89 -12.15
CA ARG A 10 -7.97 -10.94 -12.28
C ARG A 10 -8.61 -11.78 -11.18
N GLU A 11 -8.08 -12.98 -10.94
CA GLU A 11 -8.59 -13.89 -9.91
C GLU A 11 -8.42 -13.33 -8.49
N ALA A 12 -7.25 -12.77 -8.19
CA ALA A 12 -6.99 -12.17 -6.89
C ALA A 12 -7.90 -10.96 -6.62
N LEU A 13 -8.13 -10.11 -7.61
CA LEU A 13 -9.06 -8.98 -7.49
C LEU A 13 -10.51 -9.43 -7.27
N GLN A 14 -10.95 -10.52 -7.90
CA GLN A 14 -12.28 -11.09 -7.63
C GLN A 14 -12.41 -11.56 -6.18
N ARG A 15 -11.41 -12.29 -5.66
CA ARG A 15 -11.39 -12.73 -4.26
C ARG A 15 -11.41 -11.56 -3.29
N LEU A 16 -10.59 -10.52 -3.53
CA LEU A 16 -10.55 -9.32 -2.69
C LEU A 16 -11.89 -8.58 -2.66
N LYS A 17 -12.52 -8.38 -3.81
CA LYS A 17 -13.82 -7.72 -3.89
C LYS A 17 -14.90 -8.50 -3.13
N ALA A 18 -14.92 -9.83 -3.27
CA ALA A 18 -15.85 -10.68 -2.53
C ALA A 18 -15.61 -10.60 -1.02
N ALA A 19 -14.36 -10.61 -0.58
CA ALA A 19 -13.98 -10.49 0.82
C ALA A 19 -14.34 -9.12 1.41
N ALA A 20 -14.18 -8.04 0.63
CA ALA A 20 -14.58 -6.70 1.06
C ALA A 20 -16.09 -6.57 1.27
N LEU A 21 -16.90 -7.21 0.42
CA LEU A 21 -18.36 -7.25 0.59
C LEU A 21 -18.78 -8.02 1.86
N ALA A 22 -18.00 -9.01 2.27
CA ALA A 22 -18.25 -9.79 3.48
C ALA A 22 -17.79 -9.09 4.78
N ASP A 23 -17.02 -8.00 4.70
CA ASP A 23 -16.51 -7.21 5.84
C ASP A 23 -16.83 -5.71 5.73
N PRO A 24 -18.11 -5.33 5.68
CA PRO A 24 -18.51 -3.93 5.50
C PRO A 24 -18.05 -3.03 6.65
N ALA A 25 -17.87 -3.56 7.86
CA ALA A 25 -17.37 -2.84 9.02
C ALA A 25 -15.82 -2.68 9.02
N GLN A 26 -15.13 -3.24 8.04
CA GLN A 26 -13.67 -3.20 7.90
C GLN A 26 -12.89 -3.67 9.15
N LEU A 27 -13.43 -4.65 9.87
CA LEU A 27 -12.82 -5.22 11.08
C LEU A 27 -11.46 -5.86 10.80
N ARG A 28 -11.30 -6.41 9.61
CA ARG A 28 -10.05 -7.02 9.15
C ARG A 28 -8.96 -5.97 8.93
N SER A 29 -9.33 -4.81 8.34
CA SER A 29 -8.42 -3.67 8.22
C SER A 29 -7.99 -3.15 9.60
N ALA A 30 -8.91 -3.08 10.56
CA ALA A 30 -8.60 -2.65 11.93
C ALA A 30 -7.60 -3.61 12.62
N THR A 31 -7.72 -4.91 12.39
CA THR A 31 -6.77 -5.91 12.93
C THR A 31 -5.37 -5.70 12.35
N LEU A 32 -5.25 -5.49 11.04
CA LEU A 32 -3.97 -5.23 10.39
C LEU A 32 -3.36 -3.88 10.80
N ARG A 33 -4.16 -2.82 10.97
CA ARG A 33 -3.66 -1.55 11.51
C ARG A 33 -3.08 -1.68 12.92
N ARG A 34 -3.70 -2.47 13.81
CA ARG A 34 -3.14 -2.72 15.15
C ARG A 34 -1.79 -3.43 15.11
N LYS A 35 -1.62 -4.41 14.19
CA LYS A 35 -0.32 -5.05 13.98
C LYS A 35 0.72 -4.08 13.42
N LEU A 36 0.32 -3.26 12.44
CA LEU A 36 1.17 -2.22 11.89
C LEU A 36 1.60 -1.21 12.96
N ALA A 37 0.72 -0.84 13.88
CA ALA A 37 1.04 0.11 14.95
C ALA A 37 2.22 -0.36 15.82
N ALA A 38 2.34 -1.65 16.08
CA ALA A 38 3.49 -2.22 16.79
C ALA A 38 4.81 -2.02 16.01
N VAL A 39 4.74 -2.02 14.67
CA VAL A 39 5.90 -1.75 13.79
C VAL A 39 6.23 -0.27 13.72
N LEU A 40 5.20 0.60 13.73
CA LEU A 40 5.40 2.06 13.72
C LEU A 40 6.12 2.56 14.96
N GLY A 41 5.85 1.97 16.12
CA GLY A 41 6.42 2.39 17.41
C GLY A 41 5.88 3.73 17.91
N GLY A 42 6.48 4.25 19.00
CA GLY A 42 6.03 5.49 19.63
C GLY A 42 6.67 6.77 19.11
N ASP A 43 7.82 6.67 18.46
CA ASP A 43 8.55 7.83 17.93
C ASP A 43 7.92 8.35 16.65
N SER A 44 8.01 9.68 16.43
CA SER A 44 7.55 10.29 15.18
C SER A 44 8.32 9.76 13.98
N ARG A 45 7.59 9.31 12.96
CA ARG A 45 8.13 8.77 11.70
C ARG A 45 7.42 9.37 10.51
N CYS A 46 8.10 9.41 9.37
CA CYS A 46 7.48 9.68 8.08
C CYS A 46 7.00 8.35 7.47
N VAL A 47 5.69 8.18 7.41
CA VAL A 47 5.04 6.92 6.99
C VAL A 47 4.33 7.12 5.65
N ALA A 48 4.84 6.48 4.61
CA ALA A 48 4.22 6.47 3.30
C ALA A 48 3.14 5.39 3.24
N ILE A 49 1.90 5.82 3.06
CA ILE A 49 0.73 4.97 2.90
C ILE A 49 0.00 5.30 1.60
N TYR A 50 -1.03 4.55 1.25
CA TYR A 50 -1.86 4.78 0.07
C TYR A 50 -3.30 5.14 0.47
N ALA A 51 -4.01 5.86 -0.39
CA ALA A 51 -5.44 6.04 -0.30
C ALA A 51 -6.12 4.74 -0.78
N PRO A 52 -6.90 4.06 0.07
CA PRO A 52 -7.35 2.71 -0.24
C PRO A 52 -8.50 2.71 -1.26
N LEU A 53 -8.46 1.76 -2.17
CA LEU A 53 -9.64 1.34 -2.94
C LEU A 53 -10.63 0.60 -2.01
N PRO A 54 -11.91 0.46 -2.38
CA PRO A 54 -12.92 -0.18 -1.53
C PRO A 54 -12.60 -1.61 -1.08
N HIS A 55 -11.76 -2.30 -1.85
CA HIS A 55 -11.33 -3.68 -1.56
C HIS A 55 -9.92 -3.77 -0.94
N GLU A 56 -9.27 -2.63 -0.70
CA GLU A 56 -7.95 -2.58 -0.06
C GLU A 56 -8.05 -2.37 1.45
N ILE A 57 -6.94 -2.60 2.12
CA ILE A 57 -6.80 -2.36 3.56
C ILE A 57 -6.90 -0.86 3.81
N ASN A 58 -7.88 -0.46 4.60
CA ASN A 58 -8.08 0.94 4.94
C ASN A 58 -7.08 1.40 6.01
N LEU A 59 -6.10 2.18 5.60
CA LEU A 59 -5.08 2.77 6.47
C LEU A 59 -5.39 4.20 6.93
N LEU A 60 -6.43 4.86 6.39
CA LEU A 60 -6.76 6.25 6.73
C LEU A 60 -6.99 6.49 8.23
N PRO A 61 -7.60 5.58 9.00
CA PRO A 61 -7.77 5.78 10.44
C PRO A 61 -6.46 5.98 11.21
N LEU A 62 -5.30 5.52 10.69
CA LEU A 62 -4.00 5.71 11.34
C LEU A 62 -3.67 7.19 11.61
N LEU A 63 -4.13 8.11 10.75
CA LEU A 63 -3.88 9.54 10.92
C LEU A 63 -4.48 10.08 12.23
N ARG A 64 -5.60 9.49 12.68
CA ARG A 64 -6.25 9.84 13.94
C ARG A 64 -5.84 8.95 15.11
N GLU A 65 -5.59 7.67 14.83
CA GLU A 65 -5.18 6.68 15.83
C GLU A 65 -3.74 6.91 16.33
N TYR A 66 -2.84 7.40 15.43
CA TYR A 66 -1.41 7.61 15.69
C TYR A 66 -0.94 8.96 15.12
N PRO A 67 -1.44 10.09 15.66
CA PRO A 67 -1.21 11.43 15.09
C PRO A 67 0.24 11.94 15.24
N GLN A 68 1.09 11.25 16.00
CA GLN A 68 2.50 11.62 16.16
C GLN A 68 3.33 11.36 14.89
N HIS A 69 2.83 10.54 13.94
CA HIS A 69 3.53 10.25 12.69
C HIS A 69 3.14 11.25 11.59
N ARG A 70 4.06 11.47 10.66
CA ARG A 70 3.82 12.25 9.44
C ARG A 70 3.42 11.29 8.32
N TYR A 71 2.15 11.37 7.88
CA TYR A 71 1.64 10.51 6.82
C TYR A 71 1.79 11.17 5.45
N VAL A 72 2.34 10.42 4.49
CA VAL A 72 2.52 10.87 3.12
C VAL A 72 1.83 9.91 2.15
N PHE A 73 1.22 10.49 1.12
CA PHE A 73 0.40 9.74 0.15
C PHE A 73 0.97 9.91 -1.26
N PRO A 74 0.83 8.89 -2.12
CA PRO A 74 1.34 8.93 -3.48
C PRO A 74 0.46 9.79 -4.38
N LEU A 75 1.11 10.56 -5.23
CA LEU A 75 0.58 11.22 -6.42
C LEU A 75 1.20 10.55 -7.64
N CYS A 76 0.35 10.07 -8.56
CA CYS A 76 0.80 9.49 -9.82
C CYS A 76 1.19 10.59 -10.81
N LEU A 77 2.43 10.53 -11.31
CA LEU A 77 2.94 11.45 -12.30
C LEU A 77 3.16 10.76 -13.67
N PRO A 78 3.26 11.54 -14.78
CA PRO A 78 3.65 11.00 -16.08
C PRO A 78 4.94 10.19 -16.01
N GLY A 79 5.12 9.22 -16.91
CA GLY A 79 6.30 8.35 -16.91
C GLY A 79 6.30 7.30 -15.81
N ARG A 80 5.13 6.98 -15.23
CA ARG A 80 4.97 5.99 -14.15
C ARG A 80 5.81 6.33 -12.92
N GLN A 81 5.89 7.61 -12.59
CA GLN A 81 6.58 8.10 -11.41
C GLN A 81 5.61 8.30 -10.25
N LEU A 82 6.09 8.10 -9.00
CA LEU A 82 5.40 8.48 -7.78
C LEU A 82 6.09 9.67 -7.14
N GLN A 83 5.27 10.60 -6.68
CA GLN A 83 5.67 11.68 -5.78
C GLN A 83 4.85 11.56 -4.50
N PHE A 84 5.49 11.51 -3.36
CA PHE A 84 4.77 11.48 -2.09
C PHE A 84 4.57 12.88 -1.53
N ARG A 85 3.39 13.13 -0.94
CA ARG A 85 3.01 14.41 -0.38
C ARG A 85 2.40 14.24 1.00
N HIS A 86 2.68 15.18 1.89
CA HIS A 86 2.17 15.17 3.25
C HIS A 86 0.68 15.52 3.30
N VAL A 87 -0.11 14.67 3.95
CA VAL A 87 -1.55 14.82 4.15
C VAL A 87 -1.84 14.89 5.65
N LEU A 88 -2.43 15.98 6.08
CA LEU A 88 -2.86 16.20 7.47
C LEU A 88 -4.30 15.76 7.69
N SER A 89 -5.17 16.06 6.75
CA SER A 89 -6.60 15.70 6.79
C SER A 89 -7.00 15.09 5.45
N PRO A 90 -7.30 13.78 5.40
CA PRO A 90 -7.74 13.14 4.16
C PRO A 90 -8.93 13.84 3.50
N GLU A 91 -9.88 14.33 4.29
CA GLU A 91 -11.09 14.97 3.81
C GLU A 91 -10.85 16.29 3.08
N ARG A 92 -9.76 17.01 3.45
CA ARG A 92 -9.38 18.29 2.85
C ARG A 92 -8.27 18.15 1.82
N ASP A 93 -7.32 17.28 2.10
CA ASP A 93 -6.04 17.23 1.40
C ASP A 93 -6.00 16.18 0.28
N LEU A 94 -6.97 15.25 0.25
CA LEU A 94 -7.14 14.29 -0.84
C LEU A 94 -8.29 14.72 -1.74
N ILE A 95 -8.05 14.72 -3.04
CA ILE A 95 -9.03 15.04 -4.08
C ILE A 95 -9.17 13.85 -5.03
N PRO A 96 -10.29 13.73 -5.76
CA PRO A 96 -10.44 12.70 -6.78
C PRO A 96 -9.32 12.78 -7.82
N GLY A 97 -8.54 11.72 -7.93
CA GLY A 97 -7.45 11.61 -8.89
C GLY A 97 -7.75 10.63 -10.03
N ALA A 98 -6.71 10.14 -10.69
CA ALA A 98 -6.82 9.17 -11.77
C ALA A 98 -7.50 7.88 -11.27
N MET A 99 -8.38 7.30 -12.09
CA MET A 99 -9.12 6.06 -11.79
C MET A 99 -9.95 6.10 -10.49
N ASN A 100 -10.42 7.29 -10.09
CA ASN A 100 -11.12 7.53 -8.81
C ASN A 100 -10.31 7.15 -7.55
N ILE A 101 -9.00 7.09 -7.65
CA ILE A 101 -8.13 6.96 -6.49
C ILE A 101 -7.91 8.35 -5.90
N PRO A 102 -8.17 8.59 -4.60
CA PRO A 102 -7.88 9.88 -4.00
C PRO A 102 -6.38 10.19 -4.04
N GLU A 103 -6.01 11.37 -4.51
CA GLU A 103 -4.62 11.82 -4.63
C GLU A 103 -4.40 13.13 -3.86
N PRO A 104 -3.18 13.38 -3.35
CA PRO A 104 -2.87 14.63 -2.64
C PRO A 104 -3.10 15.87 -3.51
N ALA A 105 -3.80 16.85 -2.97
CA ALA A 105 -4.06 18.12 -3.63
C ALA A 105 -2.77 18.94 -3.83
N ALA A 106 -2.80 19.90 -4.77
CA ALA A 106 -1.63 20.68 -5.17
C ALA A 106 -1.00 21.51 -4.02
N HIS A 107 -1.81 21.89 -3.02
CA HIS A 107 -1.33 22.66 -1.86
C HIS A 107 -0.52 21.84 -0.85
N THR A 108 -0.55 20.49 -0.94
CA THR A 108 0.15 19.61 -0.01
C THR A 108 1.67 19.60 -0.28
N THR A 109 2.46 19.48 0.78
CA THR A 109 3.93 19.54 0.70
C THR A 109 4.52 18.26 0.13
N ILE A 110 5.42 18.40 -0.84
CA ILE A 110 6.19 17.29 -1.40
C ILE A 110 7.17 16.78 -0.33
N VAL A 111 7.29 15.46 -0.23
CA VAL A 111 8.24 14.78 0.66
C VAL A 111 9.17 13.91 -0.19
N PRO A 112 10.48 14.15 -0.12
CA PRO A 112 11.46 13.39 -0.88
C PRO A 112 11.58 11.94 -0.36
N PRO A 113 11.93 10.97 -1.23
CA PRO A 113 11.98 9.55 -0.87
C PRO A 113 12.91 9.23 0.30
N GLU A 114 13.98 9.98 0.45
CA GLU A 114 14.99 9.84 1.52
C GLU A 114 14.50 10.26 2.90
N GLU A 115 13.39 11.00 2.99
CA GLU A 115 12.74 11.34 4.27
C GLU A 115 11.75 10.27 4.74
N ILE A 116 11.39 9.32 3.90
CA ILE A 116 10.44 8.25 4.25
C ILE A 116 11.12 7.23 5.14
N ASP A 117 10.60 7.03 6.34
CA ASP A 117 11.08 6.04 7.30
C ASP A 117 10.43 4.68 7.11
N ILE A 118 9.15 4.66 6.74
CA ILE A 118 8.38 3.43 6.49
C ILE A 118 7.59 3.61 5.20
N LEU A 119 7.71 2.65 4.28
CA LEU A 119 6.95 2.61 3.03
C LEU A 119 6.03 1.39 3.02
N ILE A 120 4.72 1.64 3.03
CA ILE A 120 3.71 0.60 2.92
C ILE A 120 3.28 0.45 1.47
N VAL A 121 3.55 -0.72 0.91
CA VAL A 121 3.36 -0.99 -0.53
C VAL A 121 2.06 -1.75 -0.76
N PRO A 122 1.13 -1.22 -1.59
CA PRO A 122 -0.09 -1.94 -1.95
C PRO A 122 0.20 -3.08 -2.94
N GLY A 123 -0.69 -4.06 -2.98
CA GLY A 123 -0.62 -5.13 -3.96
C GLY A 123 -1.92 -5.90 -4.09
N VAL A 124 -2.09 -6.57 -5.21
CA VAL A 124 -3.26 -7.41 -5.50
C VAL A 124 -3.05 -8.81 -4.93
N ALA A 125 -1.83 -9.34 -5.00
CA ALA A 125 -1.45 -10.63 -4.42
C ALA A 125 -0.02 -10.61 -3.91
N PHE A 126 0.25 -11.49 -2.95
CA PHE A 126 1.56 -11.66 -2.32
C PHE A 126 1.84 -13.13 -2.11
N THR A 127 3.12 -13.50 -2.11
CA THR A 127 3.56 -14.78 -1.59
C THR A 127 4.15 -14.60 -0.19
N ARG A 128 4.21 -15.65 0.60
CA ARG A 128 4.80 -15.57 1.96
C ARG A 128 6.30 -15.23 1.96
N ASN A 129 7.00 -15.46 0.85
CA ASN A 129 8.41 -15.07 0.68
C ASN A 129 8.60 -13.67 0.09
N GLY A 130 7.53 -12.86 0.01
CA GLY A 130 7.62 -11.44 -0.34
C GLY A 130 7.46 -11.10 -1.81
N ALA A 131 7.22 -12.07 -2.72
CA ALA A 131 6.86 -11.71 -4.09
C ALA A 131 5.54 -10.96 -4.11
N ARG A 132 5.44 -9.91 -4.93
CA ARG A 132 4.30 -9.00 -4.98
C ARG A 132 3.74 -8.87 -6.40
N LEU A 133 2.44 -8.97 -6.53
CA LEU A 133 1.72 -8.64 -7.76
C LEU A 133 0.96 -7.33 -7.55
N GLY A 134 1.43 -6.28 -8.20
CA GLY A 134 0.74 -4.99 -8.21
C GLY A 134 -0.36 -4.89 -9.27
N TYR A 135 -0.94 -3.71 -9.42
CA TYR A 135 -1.99 -3.41 -10.40
C TYR A 135 -1.50 -3.33 -11.85
N GLY A 136 -0.19 -3.47 -12.10
CA GLY A 136 0.39 -3.49 -13.45
C GLY A 136 0.98 -2.17 -13.93
N GLY A 137 0.90 -1.10 -13.16
CA GLY A 137 1.48 0.20 -13.51
C GLY A 137 3.00 0.31 -13.33
N GLY A 138 3.61 -0.55 -12.49
CA GLY A 138 5.04 -0.54 -12.19
C GLY A 138 5.51 0.71 -11.44
N TYR A 139 4.61 1.44 -10.80
CA TYR A 139 4.93 2.67 -10.06
C TYR A 139 5.82 2.40 -8.85
N TYR A 140 5.43 1.45 -8.01
CA TYR A 140 6.17 1.12 -6.79
C TYR A 140 7.51 0.45 -7.08
N ASP A 141 7.60 -0.37 -8.13
CA ASP A 141 8.85 -1.04 -8.52
C ASP A 141 9.93 -0.02 -8.93
N ARG A 142 9.51 1.14 -9.47
CA ARG A 142 10.41 2.26 -9.77
C ARG A 142 10.69 3.17 -8.58
N PHE A 143 9.77 3.23 -7.63
CA PHE A 143 9.89 4.14 -6.48
C PHE A 143 10.69 3.54 -5.32
N ILE A 144 10.48 2.26 -4.99
CA ILE A 144 11.13 1.56 -3.88
C ILE A 144 12.66 1.76 -3.86
N PRO A 145 13.40 1.63 -4.99
CA PRO A 145 14.85 1.81 -4.98
C PRO A 145 15.31 3.21 -4.58
N ARG A 146 14.42 4.21 -4.64
CA ARG A 146 14.73 5.59 -4.24
C ARG A 146 14.61 5.81 -2.73
N CYS A 147 13.90 4.93 -2.03
CA CYS A 147 13.68 4.99 -0.58
C CYS A 147 14.83 4.30 0.16
N THR A 148 16.03 4.88 0.11
CA THR A 148 17.28 4.24 0.56
C THR A 148 17.34 3.92 2.06
N ARG A 149 16.51 4.55 2.89
CA ARG A 149 16.46 4.35 4.35
C ARG A 149 15.13 3.77 4.83
N ALA A 150 14.12 3.69 3.97
CA ALA A 150 12.80 3.25 4.37
C ALA A 150 12.76 1.76 4.68
N ARG A 151 12.13 1.41 5.80
CA ARG A 151 11.64 0.05 6.01
C ARG A 151 10.46 -0.20 5.09
N VAL A 152 10.63 -1.09 4.12
CA VAL A 152 9.61 -1.42 3.12
C VAL A 152 8.82 -2.62 3.60
N LEU A 153 7.49 -2.48 3.68
CA LEU A 153 6.60 -3.56 4.09
C LEU A 153 5.27 -3.52 3.32
N ALA A 154 4.53 -4.60 3.38
CA ALA A 154 3.16 -4.66 2.89
C ALA A 154 2.24 -5.27 3.95
N LEU A 155 0.95 -4.93 3.85
CA LEU A 155 -0.11 -5.62 4.58
C LEU A 155 -0.95 -6.40 3.58
N ALA A 156 -1.38 -7.60 3.95
CA ALA A 156 -2.21 -8.41 3.09
C ALA A 156 -3.31 -9.11 3.88
N PHE A 157 -4.50 -9.19 3.29
CA PHE A 157 -5.53 -10.13 3.71
C PHE A 157 -5.13 -11.55 3.29
N GLU A 158 -5.68 -12.57 3.93
CA GLU A 158 -5.41 -13.97 3.57
C GLU A 158 -5.77 -14.28 2.11
N GLU A 159 -6.81 -13.64 1.56
CA GLU A 159 -7.24 -13.79 0.17
C GLU A 159 -6.25 -13.25 -0.85
N GLN A 160 -5.30 -12.42 -0.42
CA GLN A 160 -4.19 -11.94 -1.25
C GLN A 160 -3.01 -12.90 -1.28
N LEU A 161 -2.99 -13.90 -0.37
CA LEU A 161 -1.89 -14.86 -0.34
C LEU A 161 -2.06 -15.91 -1.43
N VAL A 162 -1.00 -16.09 -2.19
CA VAL A 162 -0.89 -17.09 -3.26
C VAL A 162 0.39 -17.91 -3.09
N ALA A 163 0.40 -19.12 -3.62
CA ALA A 163 1.57 -19.99 -3.52
C ALA A 163 2.75 -19.44 -4.34
N GLU A 164 2.45 -18.92 -5.54
CA GLU A 164 3.46 -18.46 -6.49
C GLU A 164 2.94 -17.27 -7.31
N ILE A 165 3.84 -16.36 -7.67
CA ILE A 165 3.64 -15.27 -8.64
C ILE A 165 4.70 -15.45 -9.72
N PRO A 166 4.33 -15.50 -11.02
CA PRO A 166 5.30 -15.54 -12.11
C PRO A 166 6.26 -14.35 -12.01
N ALA A 167 7.56 -14.63 -11.85
CA ALA A 167 8.58 -13.60 -11.65
C ALA A 167 9.07 -13.02 -12.98
N GLU A 168 9.37 -11.73 -12.98
CA GLU A 168 10.06 -11.02 -14.06
C GLU A 168 11.34 -10.39 -13.49
N PRO A 169 12.37 -10.14 -14.32
CA PRO A 169 13.68 -9.66 -13.82
C PRO A 169 13.65 -8.34 -13.04
N HIS A 170 12.60 -7.55 -13.22
CA HIS A 170 12.45 -6.24 -12.57
C HIS A 170 11.49 -6.26 -11.36
N ASP A 171 10.91 -7.42 -11.02
CA ASP A 171 10.05 -7.54 -9.85
C ASP A 171 10.87 -7.42 -8.57
N LEU A 172 10.33 -6.64 -7.63
CA LEU A 172 10.92 -6.46 -6.32
C LEU A 172 10.19 -7.32 -5.28
N TYR A 173 10.96 -7.93 -4.40
CA TYR A 173 10.44 -8.63 -3.23
C TYR A 173 10.24 -7.65 -2.09
N ILE A 174 9.13 -7.78 -1.39
CA ILE A 174 8.83 -7.00 -0.19
C ILE A 174 9.43 -7.73 1.01
N PRO A 175 10.36 -7.10 1.75
CA PRO A 175 11.09 -7.77 2.84
C PRO A 175 10.19 -8.22 3.98
N GLU A 176 9.07 -7.54 4.19
CA GLU A 176 8.18 -7.77 5.33
C GLU A 176 6.72 -7.75 4.92
N LEU A 177 5.99 -8.79 5.30
CA LEU A 177 4.56 -8.94 5.02
C LEU A 177 3.80 -9.16 6.33
N ILE A 178 2.88 -8.26 6.64
CA ILE A 178 1.99 -8.35 7.79
C ILE A 178 0.66 -8.94 7.33
N THR A 179 0.26 -10.06 7.94
CA THR A 179 -1.02 -10.73 7.67
C THR A 179 -1.84 -10.89 8.95
N PRO A 180 -3.14 -11.26 8.88
CA PRO A 180 -3.94 -11.50 10.07
C PRO A 180 -3.37 -12.60 10.98
N LEU A 181 -2.66 -13.58 10.41
CA LEU A 181 -2.11 -14.74 11.11
C LEU A 181 -0.63 -14.62 11.53
N THR A 182 0.08 -13.55 11.12
CA THR A 182 1.48 -13.28 11.51
C THR A 182 1.59 -12.51 12.81
#